data_5094852a8d65d1556e06e805e2814a98
#
_entry.id   5094852a8d65d1556e06e805e2814a98
#
_cell.length_a   1.000
_cell.length_b   1.000
_cell.length_c   1.000
_cell.angle_alpha   90.00
_cell.angle_beta   90.00
_cell.angle_gamma   90.00
#
_symmetry.space_group_name_H-M   'P 1'
#
loop_
_entity.id
_entity.type
_entity.pdbx_description
1 polymer ?
#
loop_
_entity_poly.entity_id
_entity_poly.type
_entity_poly.pdbx_seq_one_letter_code
_entity_poly.pdbx_strand_id
1 'polypeptide(L)'
;MPYLDVTADELMDAFDEGTITGDILINSQSEGFLRRTNGEWGGTLSDFVVGKMYKIKTVSDGSFNYNGTRPTTVAVAIEPGYNWFGIQGNSTAIATLITPANGDKILKDDGTWVTFDGTYWIFDNGAYSGSFVIQPGIGYIYYNATNETKTMTFSY
;
A
#
# COMPACT_ATOMS: atom_id res chain seq x y z
N MET A 1 6.08 -1.31 0.81
CA MET A 1 5.60 0.08 0.94
C MET A 1 6.72 1.00 1.34
N PRO A 2 6.86 2.18 0.77
CA PRO A 2 7.84 3.13 1.25
C PRO A 2 7.48 3.58 2.66
N TYR A 3 8.46 3.52 3.55
CA TYR A 3 8.40 4.02 4.92
C TYR A 3 8.64 5.53 4.97
N LEU A 4 9.24 6.05 3.93
CA LEU A 4 9.74 7.40 3.77
C LEU A 4 9.30 7.89 2.40
N ASP A 5 9.06 9.19 2.28
CA ASP A 5 8.95 9.81 0.97
C ASP A 5 10.30 9.69 0.28
N VAL A 6 10.30 9.15 -0.92
CA VAL A 6 11.49 8.87 -1.72
C VAL A 6 11.15 9.06 -3.19
N THR A 7 12.05 9.69 -3.92
CA THR A 7 11.93 9.83 -5.37
C THR A 7 12.19 8.49 -6.08
N ALA A 8 11.77 8.40 -7.34
CA ALA A 8 12.07 7.23 -8.15
C ALA A 8 13.59 7.03 -8.31
N ASP A 9 14.36 8.10 -8.53
CA ASP A 9 15.81 8.05 -8.70
C ASP A 9 16.48 7.50 -7.44
N GLU A 10 16.15 8.02 -6.24
CA GLU A 10 16.71 7.52 -4.98
C GLU A 10 16.38 6.05 -4.73
N LEU A 11 15.19 5.60 -5.15
CA LEU A 11 14.83 4.19 -5.02
C LEU A 11 15.54 3.30 -6.05
N MET A 12 15.71 3.78 -7.29
CA MET A 12 16.50 3.09 -8.32
C MET A 12 17.95 2.90 -7.88
N ASP A 13 18.58 3.94 -7.36
CA ASP A 13 19.93 3.88 -6.78
C ASP A 13 20.01 2.86 -5.63
N ALA A 14 19.03 2.86 -4.72
CA ALA A 14 18.97 1.91 -3.62
C ALA A 14 18.84 0.45 -4.09
N PHE A 15 18.09 0.20 -5.18
CA PHE A 15 18.02 -1.12 -5.79
C PHE A 15 19.32 -1.53 -6.46
N ASP A 16 20.03 -0.60 -7.12
CA ASP A 16 21.28 -0.88 -7.81
C ASP A 16 22.45 -1.10 -6.82
N GLU A 17 22.42 -0.44 -5.66
CA GLU A 17 23.33 -0.70 -4.53
C GLU A 17 22.97 -1.95 -3.73
N GLY A 18 21.75 -2.48 -3.90
CA GLY A 18 21.24 -3.64 -3.19
C GLY A 18 21.73 -4.98 -3.75
N THR A 19 21.20 -6.06 -3.19
CA THR A 19 21.56 -7.44 -3.60
C THR A 19 20.57 -8.07 -4.58
N ILE A 20 19.47 -7.36 -4.92
CA ILE A 20 18.48 -7.84 -5.90
C ILE A 20 19.06 -7.70 -7.31
N THR A 21 19.21 -8.83 -8.00
CA THR A 21 19.78 -8.89 -9.35
C THR A 21 18.70 -9.16 -10.40
N GLY A 22 19.01 -8.82 -11.66
CA GLY A 22 18.14 -9.08 -12.81
C GLY A 22 16.99 -8.07 -12.92
N ASP A 23 15.92 -8.52 -13.59
CA ASP A 23 14.80 -7.64 -13.90
C ASP A 23 13.93 -7.34 -12.67
N ILE A 24 13.50 -6.08 -12.56
CA ILE A 24 12.61 -5.60 -11.52
C ILE A 24 11.44 -4.88 -12.20
N LEU A 25 10.22 -5.10 -11.69
CA LEU A 25 9.03 -4.35 -12.08
C LEU A 25 8.33 -3.83 -10.84
N ILE A 26 8.10 -2.54 -10.78
CA ILE A 26 7.39 -1.85 -9.71
C ILE A 26 6.17 -1.17 -10.32
N ASN A 27 4.98 -1.48 -9.83
CA ASN A 27 3.73 -0.87 -10.29
C ASN A 27 3.05 -0.12 -9.15
N SER A 28 2.60 1.09 -9.40
CA SER A 28 1.58 1.77 -8.62
C SER A 28 0.18 1.38 -9.12
N GLN A 29 -0.87 1.82 -8.42
CA GLN A 29 -2.24 1.66 -8.88
C GLN A 29 -2.56 2.58 -10.07
N SER A 30 -2.09 3.83 -10.05
CA SER A 30 -2.51 4.89 -10.97
C SER A 30 -1.39 5.79 -11.46
N GLU A 31 -0.24 5.86 -10.73
CA GLU A 31 0.83 6.81 -11.06
C GLU A 31 1.80 6.29 -12.13
N GLY A 32 1.75 4.99 -12.42
CA GLY A 32 2.60 4.39 -13.43
C GLY A 32 3.45 3.23 -12.92
N PHE A 33 4.59 3.03 -13.54
CA PHE A 33 5.50 1.92 -13.23
C PHE A 33 6.96 2.34 -13.34
N LEU A 34 7.84 1.57 -12.70
CA LEU A 34 9.28 1.51 -12.99
C LEU A 34 9.66 0.09 -13.36
N ARG A 35 10.57 -0.04 -14.31
CA ARG A 35 11.12 -1.34 -14.72
C ARG A 35 12.62 -1.23 -14.92
N ARG A 36 13.36 -2.19 -14.36
CA ARG A 36 14.75 -2.46 -14.72
C ARG A 36 14.81 -3.65 -15.65
N THR A 37 15.45 -3.50 -16.79
CA THR A 37 15.66 -4.58 -17.78
C THR A 37 17.08 -4.51 -18.29
N ASN A 38 17.84 -5.60 -18.19
CA ASN A 38 19.26 -5.65 -18.55
C ASN A 38 20.11 -4.57 -17.85
N GLY A 39 19.76 -4.21 -16.62
CA GLY A 39 20.47 -3.20 -15.83
C GLY A 39 20.04 -1.75 -16.08
N GLU A 40 19.14 -1.49 -17.05
CA GLU A 40 18.65 -0.14 -17.36
C GLU A 40 17.25 0.09 -16.80
N TRP A 41 17.05 1.25 -16.15
CA TRP A 41 15.78 1.68 -15.63
C TRP A 41 14.96 2.48 -16.65
N GLY A 42 13.64 2.31 -16.62
CA GLY A 42 12.68 3.07 -17.39
C GLY A 42 11.28 2.97 -16.79
N GLY A 43 10.42 3.92 -17.14
CA GLY A 43 9.04 3.95 -16.64
C GLY A 43 8.50 5.36 -16.53
N THR A 44 7.37 5.48 -15.88
CA THR A 44 6.62 6.75 -15.73
C THR A 44 6.40 7.15 -14.27
N LEU A 45 6.75 6.27 -13.32
CA LEU A 45 6.62 6.56 -11.89
C LEU A 45 7.78 7.47 -11.45
N SER A 46 7.46 8.65 -10.92
CA SER A 46 8.44 9.65 -10.48
C SER A 46 8.70 9.64 -8.98
N ASP A 47 7.71 9.20 -8.20
CA ASP A 47 7.75 9.31 -6.74
C ASP A 47 7.12 8.11 -6.06
N PHE A 48 7.59 7.81 -4.86
CA PHE A 48 7.00 6.81 -3.97
C PHE A 48 6.40 7.51 -2.76
N VAL A 49 5.09 7.47 -2.66
CA VAL A 49 4.32 8.19 -1.65
C VAL A 49 4.00 7.28 -0.48
N VAL A 50 4.31 7.73 0.74
CA VAL A 50 3.92 7.03 1.98
C VAL A 50 2.41 6.89 2.06
N GLY A 51 1.94 5.73 2.51
CA GLY A 51 0.50 5.42 2.56
C GLY A 51 -0.02 4.69 1.32
N LYS A 52 0.66 4.76 0.19
CA LYS A 52 0.30 4.00 -1.02
C LYS A 52 0.99 2.64 -1.07
N MET A 53 0.34 1.67 -1.66
CA MET A 53 0.91 0.35 -1.93
C MET A 53 1.49 0.31 -3.34
N TYR A 54 2.65 -0.32 -3.46
CA TYR A 54 3.31 -0.63 -4.73
C TYR A 54 3.52 -2.15 -4.82
N LYS A 55 3.30 -2.72 -5.99
CA LYS A 55 3.62 -4.13 -6.27
C LYS A 55 4.99 -4.22 -6.88
N ILE A 56 5.88 -4.97 -6.22
CA ILE A 56 7.25 -5.20 -6.69
C ILE A 56 7.35 -6.66 -7.13
N LYS A 57 7.85 -6.88 -8.34
CA LYS A 57 8.19 -8.20 -8.87
C LYS A 57 9.67 -8.22 -9.19
N THR A 58 10.38 -9.19 -8.64
CA THR A 58 11.80 -9.44 -8.87
C THR A 58 12.00 -10.84 -9.45
N VAL A 59 13.13 -11.09 -10.09
CA VAL A 59 13.53 -12.41 -10.58
C VAL A 59 14.47 -13.12 -9.62
N SER A 60 15.01 -12.40 -8.63
CA SER A 60 15.85 -12.95 -7.56
C SER A 60 15.40 -12.44 -6.20
N ASP A 61 15.71 -13.20 -5.16
CA ASP A 61 15.65 -12.71 -3.78
C ASP A 61 16.81 -11.74 -3.53
N GLY A 62 16.62 -10.86 -2.54
CA GLY A 62 17.63 -9.91 -2.12
C GLY A 62 17.06 -8.83 -1.23
N SER A 63 17.91 -7.85 -0.94
CA SER A 63 17.57 -6.70 -0.11
C SER A 63 18.13 -5.41 -0.69
N PHE A 64 17.50 -4.30 -0.37
CA PHE A 64 18.01 -2.96 -0.62
C PHE A 64 17.70 -2.08 0.58
N ASN A 65 18.46 -1.02 0.74
CA ASN A 65 18.26 -0.04 1.80
C ASN A 65 18.09 1.34 1.18
N TYR A 66 17.17 2.12 1.70
CA TYR A 66 17.00 3.51 1.29
C TYR A 66 16.77 4.39 2.52
N ASN A 67 17.10 5.66 2.39
CA ASN A 67 16.94 6.68 3.42
C ASN A 67 15.94 7.74 2.94
N GLY A 68 15.26 8.37 3.87
CA GLY A 68 14.32 9.45 3.56
C GLY A 68 13.74 10.05 4.83
N THR A 69 12.85 11.02 4.69
CA THR A 69 12.19 11.68 5.81
C THR A 69 10.88 10.96 6.14
N ARG A 70 10.72 10.56 7.40
CA ARG A 70 9.47 9.98 7.87
C ARG A 70 8.48 11.09 8.18
N PRO A 71 7.31 11.14 7.52
CA PRO A 71 6.24 12.05 7.91
C PRO A 71 5.64 11.62 9.24
N THR A 72 5.15 12.59 10.03
CA THR A 72 4.44 12.33 11.30
C THR A 72 2.98 11.90 11.08
N THR A 73 2.39 12.37 10.01
CA THR A 73 1.00 12.08 9.62
C THR A 73 0.91 12.00 8.09
N VAL A 74 0.17 11.04 7.60
CA VAL A 74 -0.11 10.87 6.17
C VAL A 74 -1.62 10.74 5.97
N ALA A 75 -2.17 11.54 5.06
CA ALA A 75 -3.55 11.45 4.63
C ALA A 75 -3.59 10.89 3.20
N VAL A 76 -4.35 9.81 3.01
CA VAL A 76 -4.53 9.16 1.70
C VAL A 76 -5.98 9.31 1.28
N ALA A 77 -6.20 9.86 0.08
CA ALA A 77 -7.52 9.87 -0.53
C ALA A 77 -7.93 8.45 -0.94
N ILE A 78 -9.12 8.06 -0.54
CA ILE A 78 -9.75 6.79 -0.87
C ILE A 78 -10.93 7.09 -1.80
N GLU A 79 -10.66 7.02 -3.08
CA GLU A 79 -11.62 7.29 -4.13
C GLU A 79 -12.71 6.21 -4.19
N PRO A 80 -13.88 6.47 -4.81
CA PRO A 80 -14.86 5.44 -5.09
C PRO A 80 -14.25 4.24 -5.82
N GLY A 81 -14.59 3.02 -5.40
CA GLY A 81 -14.04 1.79 -5.95
C GLY A 81 -12.75 1.33 -5.27
N TYR A 82 -11.82 0.73 -6.01
CA TYR A 82 -10.65 0.06 -5.47
C TYR A 82 -9.48 1.03 -5.25
N ASN A 83 -8.86 0.96 -4.08
CA ASN A 83 -7.73 1.80 -3.66
C ASN A 83 -6.64 0.93 -3.06
N TRP A 84 -5.42 1.07 -3.55
CA TRP A 84 -4.26 0.38 -3.02
C TRP A 84 -3.62 1.21 -1.91
N PHE A 85 -3.52 0.65 -0.71
CA PHE A 85 -2.91 1.33 0.42
C PHE A 85 -2.10 0.36 1.29
N GLY A 86 -1.38 0.91 2.24
CA GLY A 86 -0.74 0.16 3.29
C GLY A 86 -0.22 1.12 4.35
N ILE A 87 0.12 0.59 5.51
CA ILE A 87 0.60 1.37 6.63
C ILE A 87 2.03 1.02 7.01
N GLN A 88 2.64 1.94 7.74
CA GLN A 88 3.92 1.78 8.39
C GLN A 88 3.75 2.01 9.90
N GLY A 89 4.76 1.68 10.69
CA GLY A 89 4.73 1.87 12.14
C GLY A 89 4.05 0.73 12.88
N ASN A 90 2.99 1.01 13.62
CA ASN A 90 2.32 0.02 14.45
C ASN A 90 1.06 -0.54 13.78
N SER A 91 0.72 -1.78 14.13
CA SER A 91 -0.57 -2.36 13.74
C SER A 91 -1.71 -1.50 14.29
N THR A 92 -2.67 -1.18 13.46
CA THR A 92 -3.72 -0.21 13.78
C THR A 92 -5.09 -0.73 13.34
N ALA A 93 -6.12 -0.52 14.16
CA ALA A 93 -7.49 -0.85 13.78
C ALA A 93 -7.96 0.05 12.63
N ILE A 94 -8.56 -0.54 11.59
CA ILE A 94 -9.01 0.21 10.42
C ILE A 94 -10.00 1.33 10.77
N ALA A 95 -10.85 1.11 11.76
CA ALA A 95 -11.83 2.10 12.21
C ALA A 95 -11.21 3.38 12.79
N THR A 96 -9.93 3.37 13.16
CA THR A 96 -9.21 4.57 13.58
C THR A 96 -8.58 5.33 12.42
N LEU A 97 -8.47 4.69 11.26
CA LEU A 97 -7.85 5.26 10.06
C LEU A 97 -8.86 5.92 9.13
N ILE A 98 -10.05 5.33 9.02
CA ILE A 98 -11.11 5.76 8.12
C ILE A 98 -12.48 5.41 8.72
N THR A 99 -13.49 6.23 8.45
CA THR A 99 -14.89 5.89 8.77
C THR A 99 -15.46 5.03 7.64
N PRO A 100 -15.69 3.73 7.86
CA PRO A 100 -16.23 2.86 6.83
C PRO A 100 -17.72 3.12 6.60
N ALA A 101 -18.19 2.82 5.40
CA ALA A 101 -19.61 2.78 5.06
C ALA A 101 -20.05 1.35 4.76
N ASN A 102 -21.34 1.08 4.86
CA ASN A 102 -21.91 -0.23 4.53
C ASN A 102 -21.52 -0.64 3.10
N GLY A 103 -21.00 -1.85 2.96
CA GLY A 103 -20.52 -2.40 1.69
C GLY A 103 -19.03 -2.13 1.39
N ASP A 104 -18.34 -1.31 2.19
CA ASP A 104 -16.88 -1.17 2.07
C ASP A 104 -16.19 -2.52 2.31
N LYS A 105 -15.10 -2.77 1.58
CA LYS A 105 -14.36 -4.04 1.70
C LYS A 105 -12.87 -3.80 1.81
N ILE A 106 -12.19 -4.73 2.44
CA ILE A 106 -10.72 -4.79 2.47
C ILE A 106 -10.27 -6.17 2.03
N LEU A 107 -9.36 -6.20 1.04
CA LEU A 107 -8.66 -7.40 0.60
C LEU A 107 -7.23 -7.36 1.14
N LYS A 108 -6.80 -8.47 1.74
CA LYS A 108 -5.41 -8.72 2.13
C LYS A 108 -4.66 -9.44 1.01
N ASP A 109 -3.35 -9.48 1.16
CA ASP A 109 -2.41 -10.20 0.29
C ASP A 109 -2.64 -11.73 0.23
N ASP A 110 -3.20 -12.30 1.29
CA ASP A 110 -3.57 -13.73 1.36
C ASP A 110 -4.89 -14.07 0.63
N GLY A 111 -5.54 -13.08 0.02
CA GLY A 111 -6.81 -13.22 -0.67
C GLY A 111 -8.05 -13.14 0.23
N THR A 112 -7.88 -12.97 1.54
CA THR A 112 -8.99 -12.84 2.49
C THR A 112 -9.68 -11.49 2.34
N TRP A 113 -11.00 -11.51 2.15
CA TRP A 113 -11.83 -10.31 2.15
C TRP A 113 -12.55 -10.14 3.48
N VAL A 114 -12.67 -8.89 3.90
CA VAL A 114 -13.63 -8.48 4.94
C VAL A 114 -14.55 -7.41 4.37
N THR A 115 -15.82 -7.47 4.73
CA THR A 115 -16.86 -6.50 4.30
C THR A 115 -17.43 -5.81 5.53
N PHE A 116 -17.63 -4.51 5.48
CA PHE A 116 -18.31 -3.75 6.51
C PHE A 116 -19.82 -3.77 6.28
N ASP A 117 -20.60 -4.27 7.25
CA ASP A 117 -22.07 -4.38 7.16
C ASP A 117 -22.85 -3.16 7.66
N GLY A 118 -22.12 -2.08 8.00
CA GLY A 118 -22.65 -0.87 8.65
C GLY A 118 -22.39 -0.84 10.15
N THR A 119 -21.96 -1.95 10.76
CA THR A 119 -21.67 -2.06 12.20
C THR A 119 -20.34 -2.78 12.46
N TYR A 120 -20.10 -3.88 11.74
CA TYR A 120 -18.95 -4.77 11.94
C TYR A 120 -18.27 -5.12 10.62
N TRP A 121 -16.98 -5.45 10.70
CA TRP A 121 -16.26 -6.11 9.64
C TRP A 121 -16.53 -7.62 9.69
N ILE A 122 -16.97 -8.19 8.59
CA ILE A 122 -17.35 -9.60 8.47
C ILE A 122 -16.43 -10.27 7.45
N PHE A 123 -15.81 -11.39 7.84
CA PHE A 123 -15.05 -12.24 6.93
C PHE A 123 -15.97 -12.98 5.95
N ASP A 124 -15.42 -13.44 4.83
CA ASP A 124 -16.17 -14.22 3.82
C ASP A 124 -16.83 -15.50 4.38
N ASN A 125 -16.29 -16.06 5.45
CA ASN A 125 -16.88 -17.22 6.15
C ASN A 125 -17.99 -16.84 7.14
N GLY A 126 -18.39 -15.57 7.19
CA GLY A 126 -19.41 -15.06 8.10
C GLY A 126 -18.97 -14.79 9.52
N ALA A 127 -17.69 -15.01 9.84
CA ALA A 127 -17.17 -14.70 11.17
C ALA A 127 -17.03 -13.18 11.35
N TYR A 128 -17.41 -12.69 12.53
CA TYR A 128 -17.24 -11.29 12.89
C TYR A 128 -15.78 -10.98 13.21
N SER A 129 -15.25 -9.91 12.63
CA SER A 129 -14.02 -9.27 13.10
C SER A 129 -14.43 -8.12 14.01
N GLY A 130 -14.22 -8.23 15.29
CA GLY A 130 -14.53 -7.16 16.26
C GLY A 130 -13.75 -5.87 16.01
N SER A 131 -12.52 -5.97 15.52
CA SER A 131 -11.77 -4.87 14.89
C SER A 131 -10.82 -5.47 13.86
N PHE A 132 -10.96 -5.10 12.60
CA PHE A 132 -10.00 -5.49 11.57
C PHE A 132 -8.73 -4.66 11.76
N VAL A 133 -7.60 -5.35 11.95
CA VAL A 133 -6.31 -4.72 12.23
C VAL A 133 -5.46 -4.74 10.97
N ILE A 134 -5.03 -3.56 10.54
CA ILE A 134 -4.07 -3.36 9.48
C ILE A 134 -2.66 -3.51 10.05
N GLN A 135 -1.82 -4.29 9.39
CA GLN A 135 -0.44 -4.55 9.81
C GLN A 135 0.54 -3.75 8.94
N PRO A 136 1.62 -3.23 9.52
CA PRO A 136 2.66 -2.54 8.77
C PRO A 136 3.39 -3.49 7.82
N GLY A 137 3.85 -2.95 6.69
CA GLY A 137 4.59 -3.69 5.67
C GLY A 137 3.72 -4.54 4.75
N ILE A 138 2.43 -4.69 5.05
CA ILE A 138 1.47 -5.42 4.21
C ILE A 138 0.71 -4.42 3.32
N GLY A 139 0.52 -4.79 2.06
CA GLY A 139 -0.33 -4.08 1.14
C GLY A 139 -1.79 -4.53 1.23
N TYR A 140 -2.71 -3.59 1.17
CA TYR A 140 -4.15 -3.84 1.20
C TYR A 140 -4.84 -3.17 0.02
N ILE A 141 -5.97 -3.73 -0.37
CA ILE A 141 -6.89 -3.08 -1.31
C ILE A 141 -8.16 -2.72 -0.53
N TYR A 142 -8.49 -1.43 -0.47
CA TYR A 142 -9.75 -0.93 0.06
C TYR A 142 -10.73 -0.69 -1.08
N TYR A 143 -11.90 -1.28 -0.99
CA TYR A 143 -13.03 -0.97 -1.86
C TYR A 143 -13.96 0.01 -1.15
N ASN A 144 -14.01 1.24 -1.64
CA ASN A 144 -14.94 2.27 -1.19
C ASN A 144 -16.26 2.07 -1.94
N ALA A 145 -17.29 1.62 -1.24
CA ALA A 145 -18.62 1.33 -1.81
C ALA A 145 -19.48 2.59 -2.04
N THR A 146 -19.00 3.76 -1.60
CA THR A 146 -19.72 5.03 -1.77
C THR A 146 -19.28 5.76 -3.03
N ASN A 147 -20.03 6.79 -3.43
CA ASN A 147 -19.67 7.69 -4.52
C ASN A 147 -18.85 8.91 -4.05
N GLU A 148 -18.43 8.92 -2.79
CA GLU A 148 -17.69 10.03 -2.18
C GLU A 148 -16.25 9.60 -1.87
N THR A 149 -15.30 10.50 -2.10
CA THR A 149 -13.92 10.33 -1.66
C THR A 149 -13.86 10.41 -0.14
N LYS A 150 -13.21 9.43 0.48
CA LYS A 150 -12.92 9.39 1.92
C LYS A 150 -11.45 9.73 2.17
N THR A 151 -11.11 10.09 3.38
CA THR A 151 -9.72 10.27 3.80
C THR A 151 -9.33 9.20 4.81
N MET A 152 -8.24 8.49 4.53
CA MET A 152 -7.62 7.58 5.47
C MET A 152 -6.39 8.26 6.06
N THR A 153 -6.31 8.37 7.39
CA THR A 153 -5.24 9.11 8.06
C THR A 153 -4.40 8.16 8.91
N PHE A 154 -3.09 8.22 8.72
CA PHE A 154 -2.09 7.48 9.49
C PHE A 154 -1.28 8.45 10.33
N SER A 155 -1.00 8.09 11.59
CA SER A 155 -0.07 8.79 12.48
C SER A 155 1.07 7.85 12.88
N TYR A 156 2.32 8.36 12.91
CA TYR A 156 3.53 7.56 13.13
C TYR A 156 4.28 7.99 14.39
#